data_2c76c62b1604cf20974fe3e399bf943b
#
_entry.id   2c76c62b1604cf20974fe3e399bf943b
#
_cell.length_a   1.000
_cell.length_b   1.000
_cell.length_c   1.000
_cell.angle_alpha   90.00
_cell.angle_beta   90.00
_cell.angle_gamma   90.00
#
_symmetry.space_group_name_H-M   'P 1'
#
loop_
_entity.id
_entity.type
_entity.pdbx_description
1 polymer ?
#
loop_
_entity_poly.entity_id
_entity_poly.type
_entity_poly.pdbx_seq_one_letter_code
_entity_poly.pdbx_strand_id
1 'polypeptide(L)'
;MKRTNVISATILVATSAMASAALADDLNVVCSAEQEWCDLMVAAFEAENPDTDVLMVRKSTGETLAQIRAEAGNPKIDVWWGGTGDPHLIAAEEGLTQPSGIATDALLGWARNMADISEGRTVGIYAGALGIAYNSEILGDKGIAPPACWADLADARFAGEIQVANPNSSGTAYTELATFVQLFGEDEAFIRLAAIGANVNSYTKSGSAPSKAAARGETGVSIGFMHDMVKLAASGFPLMIVAPCEGTGYEVGAVSIIEGARNFEDAQAWVEFALRADIQSRAPETGSYQVPSNSNAEVAPESPDLASIKLIDYDFATYGSSETRARLLARWDEEVGDPNPQQ
;
A
#
# COMPACT_ATOMS: atom_id res chain seq x y z
N MET A 1 -47.33 77.83 -32.37
CA MET A 1 -46.16 77.42 -31.55
C MET A 1 -46.45 76.06 -30.99
N LYS A 2 -45.86 75.01 -31.55
CA LYS A 2 -45.99 73.63 -31.06
C LYS A 2 -44.68 73.27 -30.31
N ARG A 3 -44.77 72.95 -29.02
CA ARG A 3 -43.63 72.48 -28.23
C ARG A 3 -43.56 70.97 -28.39
N THR A 4 -42.42 70.51 -28.87
CA THR A 4 -42.10 69.12 -29.01
C THR A 4 -41.35 68.69 -27.74
N ASN A 5 -41.95 67.81 -26.95
CA ASN A 5 -41.26 67.17 -25.78
C ASN A 5 -40.40 66.02 -26.29
N VAL A 6 -39.08 66.05 -26.04
CA VAL A 6 -38.14 64.96 -26.27
C VAL A 6 -38.02 64.19 -24.94
N ILE A 7 -38.46 62.94 -24.95
CA ILE A 7 -38.31 62.03 -23.86
C ILE A 7 -36.98 61.26 -24.07
N SER A 8 -35.97 61.55 -23.24
CA SER A 8 -34.72 60.80 -23.23
C SER A 8 -34.92 59.50 -22.42
N ALA A 9 -34.90 58.37 -23.12
CA ALA A 9 -34.88 57.04 -22.46
C ALA A 9 -33.45 56.67 -22.10
N THR A 10 -33.15 56.59 -20.79
CA THR A 10 -31.90 56.10 -20.28
C THR A 10 -31.96 54.55 -20.22
N ILE A 11 -31.20 53.88 -21.08
CA ILE A 11 -31.07 52.43 -21.08
C ILE A 11 -30.03 52.05 -20.00
N LEU A 12 -30.49 51.43 -18.93
CA LEU A 12 -29.64 50.83 -17.90
C LEU A 12 -29.15 49.45 -18.39
N VAL A 13 -27.90 49.33 -18.82
CA VAL A 13 -27.29 48.06 -19.16
C VAL A 13 -26.87 47.36 -17.85
N ALA A 14 -27.65 46.39 -17.42
CA ALA A 14 -27.26 45.48 -16.33
C ALA A 14 -26.24 44.48 -16.86
N THR A 15 -24.97 44.64 -16.53
CA THR A 15 -23.93 43.63 -16.72
C THR A 15 -24.13 42.54 -15.69
N SER A 16 -24.78 41.44 -16.09
CA SER A 16 -24.78 40.19 -15.29
C SER A 16 -23.37 39.61 -15.34
N ALA A 17 -22.64 39.70 -14.23
CA ALA A 17 -21.46 38.89 -14.02
C ALA A 17 -21.94 37.44 -13.90
N MET A 18 -21.80 36.64 -14.95
CA MET A 18 -21.85 35.18 -14.84
C MET A 18 -20.60 34.77 -14.05
N ALA A 19 -20.76 34.47 -12.78
CA ALA A 19 -19.79 33.67 -12.07
C ALA A 19 -19.78 32.29 -12.76
N SER A 20 -18.74 32.02 -13.54
CA SER A 20 -18.45 30.64 -13.94
C SER A 20 -18.26 29.86 -12.63
N ALA A 21 -19.19 28.97 -12.30
CA ALA A 21 -18.89 27.94 -11.35
C ALA A 21 -17.71 27.18 -11.97
N ALA A 22 -16.53 27.29 -11.37
CA ALA A 22 -15.45 26.37 -11.66
C ALA A 22 -16.03 24.98 -11.33
N LEU A 23 -16.07 24.10 -12.32
CA LEU A 23 -16.31 22.70 -12.06
C LEU A 23 -15.12 22.25 -11.21
N ALA A 24 -15.39 21.56 -10.11
CA ALA A 24 -14.33 20.91 -9.33
C ALA A 24 -13.54 20.03 -10.29
N ASP A 25 -12.22 20.06 -10.19
CA ASP A 25 -11.36 19.16 -10.96
C ASP A 25 -11.33 17.81 -10.25
N ASP A 26 -11.64 16.73 -11.00
CA ASP A 26 -11.67 15.37 -10.46
C ASP A 26 -10.23 14.84 -10.31
N LEU A 27 -9.75 14.59 -9.06
CA LEU A 27 -8.49 13.92 -8.80
C LEU A 27 -8.71 12.40 -8.67
N ASN A 28 -8.19 11.63 -9.62
CA ASN A 28 -8.36 10.18 -9.66
C ASN A 28 -7.24 9.49 -8.86
N VAL A 29 -7.57 8.94 -7.69
CA VAL A 29 -6.63 8.28 -6.80
C VAL A 29 -6.89 6.77 -6.76
N VAL A 30 -5.86 5.96 -7.05
CA VAL A 30 -5.88 4.55 -6.65
C VAL A 30 -5.15 4.42 -5.32
N CYS A 31 -5.86 3.85 -4.36
CA CYS A 31 -5.33 3.59 -3.03
C CYS A 31 -5.04 2.09 -2.86
N SER A 32 -3.83 1.74 -2.41
CA SER A 32 -3.43 0.36 -2.13
C SER A 32 -3.20 0.09 -0.63
N ALA A 33 -3.61 1.02 0.24
CA ALA A 33 -3.67 0.84 1.69
C ALA A 33 -5.01 0.22 2.14
N GLU A 34 -5.28 0.17 3.44
CA GLU A 34 -6.58 -0.26 3.97
C GLU A 34 -7.66 0.79 3.68
N GLN A 35 -8.90 0.31 3.40
CA GLN A 35 -10.00 1.17 2.94
C GLN A 35 -10.27 2.35 3.88
N GLU A 36 -10.29 2.10 5.19
CA GLU A 36 -10.59 3.13 6.18
C GLU A 36 -9.55 4.26 6.18
N TRP A 37 -8.28 3.93 5.91
CA TRP A 37 -7.22 4.94 5.78
C TRP A 37 -7.32 5.68 4.45
N CYS A 38 -7.66 4.98 3.36
CA CYS A 38 -7.95 5.63 2.08
C CYS A 38 -9.07 6.67 2.23
N ASP A 39 -10.18 6.31 2.90
CA ASP A 39 -11.34 7.18 3.12
C ASP A 39 -10.99 8.39 4.01
N LEU A 40 -10.16 8.18 5.05
CA LEU A 40 -9.65 9.27 5.89
C LEU A 40 -8.83 10.27 5.09
N MET A 41 -7.93 9.78 4.22
CA MET A 41 -7.07 10.62 3.39
C MET A 41 -7.89 11.47 2.42
N VAL A 42 -8.91 10.88 1.78
CA VAL A 42 -9.83 11.60 0.88
C VAL A 42 -10.55 12.70 1.65
N ALA A 43 -11.23 12.34 2.75
CA ALA A 43 -12.01 13.30 3.52
C ALA A 43 -11.14 14.45 4.09
N ALA A 44 -9.90 14.15 4.50
CA ALA A 44 -8.99 15.16 5.03
C ALA A 44 -8.43 16.07 3.92
N PHE A 45 -8.14 15.53 2.74
CA PHE A 45 -7.66 16.31 1.61
C PHE A 45 -8.73 17.26 1.08
N GLU A 46 -9.95 16.77 0.84
CA GLU A 46 -11.07 17.58 0.37
C GLU A 46 -11.47 18.70 1.35
N ALA A 47 -11.31 18.46 2.66
CA ALA A 47 -11.56 19.49 3.67
C ALA A 47 -10.62 20.70 3.55
N GLU A 48 -9.40 20.49 3.07
CA GLU A 48 -8.40 21.54 2.84
C GLU A 48 -8.43 22.06 1.39
N ASN A 49 -8.95 21.28 0.44
CA ASN A 49 -9.02 21.58 -0.99
C ASN A 49 -10.47 21.47 -1.50
N PRO A 50 -11.36 22.39 -1.12
CA PRO A 50 -12.80 22.29 -1.38
C PRO A 50 -13.19 22.42 -2.85
N ASP A 51 -12.26 22.79 -3.72
CA ASP A 51 -12.45 22.90 -5.16
C ASP A 51 -12.00 21.62 -5.92
N THR A 52 -11.51 20.60 -5.21
CA THR A 52 -11.07 19.31 -5.78
C THR A 52 -11.95 18.17 -5.26
N ASP A 53 -12.61 17.44 -6.17
CA ASP A 53 -13.32 16.18 -5.84
C ASP A 53 -12.36 14.97 -6.01
N VAL A 54 -12.20 14.13 -4.99
CA VAL A 54 -11.32 12.97 -5.06
C VAL A 54 -12.10 11.71 -5.42
N LEU A 55 -11.85 11.18 -6.59
CA LEU A 55 -12.41 9.92 -7.06
C LEU A 55 -11.46 8.76 -6.70
N MET A 56 -11.70 8.11 -5.56
CA MET A 56 -10.82 7.06 -5.04
C MET A 56 -11.34 5.67 -5.32
N VAL A 57 -10.42 4.78 -5.76
CA VAL A 57 -10.65 3.34 -5.90
C VAL A 57 -9.57 2.58 -5.14
N ARG A 58 -9.98 1.62 -4.30
CA ARG A 58 -9.05 0.75 -3.59
C ARG A 58 -8.70 -0.49 -4.41
N LYS A 59 -7.38 -0.77 -4.59
CA LYS A 59 -6.86 -1.99 -5.25
C LYS A 59 -5.59 -2.49 -4.56
N SER A 60 -5.32 -3.80 -4.70
CA SER A 60 -4.02 -4.35 -4.30
C SER A 60 -2.90 -3.87 -5.22
N THR A 61 -1.68 -3.79 -4.69
CA THR A 61 -0.54 -3.15 -5.37
C THR A 61 -0.20 -3.79 -6.72
N GLY A 62 -0.25 -5.11 -6.82
CA GLY A 62 0.00 -5.82 -8.08
C GLY A 62 -1.10 -5.57 -9.12
N GLU A 63 -2.37 -5.50 -8.69
CA GLU A 63 -3.50 -5.16 -9.57
C GLU A 63 -3.41 -3.71 -10.07
N THR A 64 -2.96 -2.78 -9.20
CA THR A 64 -2.76 -1.39 -9.57
C THR A 64 -1.66 -1.25 -10.62
N LEU A 65 -0.51 -1.90 -10.44
CA LEU A 65 0.57 -1.90 -11.44
C LEU A 65 0.08 -2.45 -12.80
N ALA A 66 -0.68 -3.54 -12.79
CA ALA A 66 -1.24 -4.10 -14.02
C ALA A 66 -2.22 -3.14 -14.72
N GLN A 67 -3.04 -2.41 -13.96
CA GLN A 67 -3.93 -1.38 -14.49
C GLN A 67 -3.15 -0.22 -15.10
N ILE A 68 -2.15 0.33 -14.38
CA ILE A 68 -1.33 1.45 -14.87
C ILE A 68 -0.62 1.08 -16.18
N ARG A 69 -0.08 -0.13 -16.28
CA ARG A 69 0.51 -0.64 -17.53
C ARG A 69 -0.51 -0.71 -18.67
N ALA A 70 -1.71 -1.20 -18.40
CA ALA A 70 -2.78 -1.31 -19.39
C ALA A 70 -3.30 0.07 -19.85
N GLU A 71 -3.22 1.09 -19.02
CA GLU A 71 -3.68 2.44 -19.26
C GLU A 71 -2.58 3.41 -19.72
N ALA A 72 -1.32 2.96 -19.88
CA ALA A 72 -0.16 3.81 -20.17
C ALA A 72 -0.36 4.77 -21.37
N GLY A 73 -1.09 4.34 -22.42
CA GLY A 73 -1.41 5.17 -23.58
C GLY A 73 -2.52 6.22 -23.37
N ASN A 74 -3.28 6.11 -22.27
CA ASN A 74 -4.38 7.04 -21.91
C ASN A 74 -4.68 6.88 -20.41
N PRO A 75 -3.85 7.43 -19.52
CA PRO A 75 -3.99 7.31 -18.07
C PRO A 75 -5.35 7.77 -17.57
N LYS A 76 -5.91 7.01 -16.61
CA LYS A 76 -7.16 7.31 -15.92
C LYS A 76 -6.93 7.64 -14.45
N ILE A 77 -5.75 7.36 -13.96
CA ILE A 77 -5.29 7.56 -12.60
C ILE A 77 -4.35 8.74 -12.60
N ASP A 78 -4.47 9.64 -11.62
CA ASP A 78 -3.56 10.76 -11.41
C ASP A 78 -2.53 10.42 -10.34
N VAL A 79 -2.97 9.78 -9.25
CA VAL A 79 -2.12 9.39 -8.11
C VAL A 79 -2.31 7.93 -7.75
N TRP A 80 -1.20 7.26 -7.49
CA TRP A 80 -1.18 5.98 -6.80
C TRP A 80 -0.65 6.18 -5.38
N TRP A 81 -1.49 5.96 -4.37
CA TRP A 81 -1.16 6.16 -2.97
C TRP A 81 -1.25 4.87 -2.17
N GLY A 82 -0.19 4.58 -1.39
CA GLY A 82 -0.14 3.42 -0.48
C GLY A 82 0.19 2.09 -1.16
N GLY A 83 0.35 1.08 -0.32
CA GLY A 83 0.83 -0.24 -0.72
C GLY A 83 2.34 -0.29 -0.83
N THR A 84 2.88 -1.49 -1.07
CA THR A 84 4.33 -1.74 -1.10
C THR A 84 5.04 -0.97 -2.21
N GLY A 85 6.24 -0.49 -1.94
CA GLY A 85 7.01 0.34 -2.86
C GLY A 85 7.61 -0.38 -4.06
N ASP A 86 7.85 -1.71 -3.98
CA ASP A 86 8.43 -2.46 -5.11
C ASP A 86 7.64 -2.26 -6.42
N PRO A 87 6.31 -2.42 -6.49
CA PRO A 87 5.55 -2.13 -7.70
C PRO A 87 5.55 -0.66 -8.12
N HIS A 88 5.69 0.28 -7.18
CA HIS A 88 5.87 1.71 -7.51
C HIS A 88 7.22 1.96 -8.19
N LEU A 89 8.30 1.32 -7.71
CA LEU A 89 9.62 1.40 -8.33
C LEU A 89 9.62 0.81 -9.73
N ILE A 90 8.92 -0.31 -9.93
CA ILE A 90 8.73 -0.90 -11.26
C ILE A 90 8.00 0.08 -12.19
N ALA A 91 6.92 0.71 -11.72
CA ALA A 91 6.22 1.73 -12.51
C ALA A 91 7.13 2.91 -12.86
N ALA A 92 8.02 3.31 -11.95
CA ALA A 92 9.03 4.34 -12.20
C ALA A 92 10.06 3.91 -13.25
N GLU A 93 10.60 2.69 -13.14
CA GLU A 93 11.55 2.10 -14.11
C GLU A 93 10.94 2.03 -15.51
N GLU A 94 9.65 1.69 -15.62
CA GLU A 94 8.91 1.60 -16.89
C GLU A 94 8.46 2.95 -17.44
N GLY A 95 8.75 4.06 -16.75
CA GLY A 95 8.33 5.40 -17.16
C GLY A 95 6.82 5.65 -17.04
N LEU A 96 6.13 4.88 -16.19
CA LEU A 96 4.68 4.99 -15.94
C LEU A 96 4.33 6.00 -14.86
N THR A 97 5.33 6.52 -14.15
CA THR A 97 5.19 7.58 -13.15
C THR A 97 6.13 8.73 -13.47
N GLN A 98 5.84 9.92 -12.94
CA GLN A 98 6.64 11.11 -13.16
C GLN A 98 7.13 11.71 -11.83
N PRO A 99 8.25 12.48 -11.83
CA PRO A 99 8.75 13.12 -10.62
C PRO A 99 7.69 14.04 -9.99
N SER A 100 7.48 13.90 -8.69
CA SER A 100 6.54 14.74 -7.95
C SER A 100 7.03 16.17 -7.77
N GLY A 101 8.36 16.36 -7.73
CA GLY A 101 8.98 17.67 -7.44
C GLY A 101 8.85 18.10 -5.96
N ILE A 102 8.32 17.25 -5.08
CA ILE A 102 8.10 17.57 -3.67
C ILE A 102 9.37 17.32 -2.86
N ALA A 103 9.68 18.23 -1.93
CA ALA A 103 10.83 18.12 -1.04
C ALA A 103 10.67 16.94 -0.06
N THR A 104 11.76 16.20 0.15
CA THR A 104 11.78 14.99 0.99
C THR A 104 12.65 15.14 2.25
N ASP A 105 13.15 16.34 2.55
CA ASP A 105 14.11 16.59 3.64
C ASP A 105 13.59 16.22 5.03
N ALA A 106 12.27 16.33 5.25
CA ALA A 106 11.61 15.96 6.50
C ALA A 106 11.39 14.44 6.66
N LEU A 107 11.67 13.65 5.63
CA LEU A 107 11.43 12.22 5.66
C LEU A 107 12.61 11.44 6.25
N LEU A 108 12.33 10.27 6.80
CA LEU A 108 13.32 9.31 7.26
C LEU A 108 14.14 8.74 6.09
N GLY A 109 15.35 8.27 6.36
CA GLY A 109 16.31 7.83 5.33
C GLY A 109 15.78 6.76 4.39
N TRP A 110 15.05 5.77 4.92
CA TRP A 110 14.46 4.72 4.12
C TRP A 110 13.37 5.22 3.14
N ALA A 111 12.63 6.27 3.53
CA ALA A 111 11.62 6.88 2.67
C ALA A 111 12.24 7.74 1.56
N ARG A 112 13.31 8.49 1.89
CA ARG A 112 14.08 9.25 0.90
C ARG A 112 14.76 8.34 -0.12
N ASN A 113 15.26 7.18 0.32
CA ASN A 113 15.88 6.21 -0.57
C ASN A 113 14.95 5.79 -1.73
N MET A 114 13.64 5.69 -1.48
CA MET A 114 12.66 5.42 -2.55
C MET A 114 12.67 6.53 -3.62
N ALA A 115 12.73 7.79 -3.19
CA ALA A 115 12.81 8.92 -4.11
C ALA A 115 14.17 8.96 -4.84
N ASP A 116 15.27 8.66 -4.14
CA ASP A 116 16.61 8.67 -4.72
C ASP A 116 16.77 7.63 -5.82
N ILE A 117 16.34 6.38 -5.58
CA ILE A 117 16.44 5.28 -6.57
C ILE A 117 15.45 5.40 -7.72
N SER A 118 14.37 6.16 -7.57
CA SER A 118 13.35 6.40 -8.60
C SER A 118 13.43 7.76 -9.27
N GLU A 119 14.48 8.55 -9.00
CA GLU A 119 14.64 9.91 -9.54
C GLU A 119 13.42 10.81 -9.18
N GLY A 120 12.89 10.68 -7.97
CA GLY A 120 11.74 11.44 -7.47
C GLY A 120 10.36 10.99 -7.96
N ARG A 121 10.29 9.86 -8.69
CA ARG A 121 9.04 9.32 -9.27
C ARG A 121 8.20 8.54 -8.24
N THR A 122 8.83 8.14 -7.13
CA THR A 122 8.19 7.37 -6.05
C THR A 122 8.73 7.87 -4.73
N VAL A 123 7.85 8.19 -3.77
CA VAL A 123 8.24 8.68 -2.45
C VAL A 123 7.70 7.77 -1.37
N GLY A 124 8.53 7.41 -0.39
CA GLY A 124 8.11 6.60 0.76
C GLY A 124 7.22 7.36 1.72
N ILE A 125 6.12 6.76 2.15
CA ILE A 125 5.12 7.38 3.05
C ILE A 125 4.98 6.69 4.41
N TYR A 126 5.29 5.41 4.51
CA TYR A 126 5.29 4.64 5.74
C TYR A 126 6.18 3.39 5.61
N ALA A 127 6.42 2.70 6.73
CA ALA A 127 7.07 1.40 6.73
C ALA A 127 6.35 0.40 7.65
N GLY A 128 6.48 -0.90 7.33
CA GLY A 128 5.92 -1.99 8.13
C GLY A 128 6.67 -3.29 7.92
N ALA A 129 6.97 -4.02 9.01
CA ALA A 129 7.66 -5.31 8.95
C ALA A 129 6.70 -6.44 8.59
N LEU A 130 7.18 -7.42 7.81
CA LEU A 130 6.50 -8.70 7.65
C LEU A 130 6.57 -9.51 8.93
N GLY A 131 5.56 -10.36 9.14
CA GLY A 131 5.51 -11.25 10.28
C GLY A 131 4.52 -12.39 10.10
N ILE A 132 4.42 -13.17 11.16
CA ILE A 132 3.46 -14.26 11.28
C ILE A 132 2.43 -13.84 12.33
N ALA A 133 1.14 -14.05 12.06
CA ALA A 133 0.13 -14.06 13.10
C ALA A 133 -0.46 -15.46 13.25
N TYR A 134 -0.80 -15.82 14.47
CA TYR A 134 -1.57 -17.03 14.72
C TYR A 134 -2.75 -16.74 15.66
N ASN A 135 -3.85 -17.45 15.43
CA ASN A 135 -4.99 -17.44 16.31
C ASN A 135 -4.74 -18.36 17.49
N SER A 136 -4.60 -17.80 18.70
CA SER A 136 -4.22 -18.52 19.90
C SER A 136 -5.28 -19.52 20.36
N GLU A 137 -6.57 -19.26 20.07
CA GLU A 137 -7.68 -20.16 20.39
C GLU A 137 -7.65 -21.39 19.48
N ILE A 138 -7.52 -21.19 18.15
CA ILE A 138 -7.46 -22.30 17.17
C ILE A 138 -6.27 -23.20 17.44
N LEU A 139 -5.09 -22.63 17.59
CA LEU A 139 -3.90 -23.44 17.84
C LEU A 139 -3.99 -24.15 19.19
N GLY A 140 -4.53 -23.49 20.23
CA GLY A 140 -4.76 -24.05 21.54
C GLY A 140 -5.73 -25.23 21.51
N ASP A 141 -6.88 -25.08 20.88
CA ASP A 141 -7.91 -26.11 20.75
C ASP A 141 -7.41 -27.35 19.98
N LYS A 142 -6.55 -27.14 19.00
CA LYS A 142 -5.92 -28.21 18.20
C LYS A 142 -4.66 -28.79 18.84
N GLY A 143 -4.17 -28.21 19.94
CA GLY A 143 -2.92 -28.61 20.58
C GLY A 143 -1.67 -28.38 19.69
N ILE A 144 -1.73 -27.41 18.78
CA ILE A 144 -0.64 -27.06 17.87
C ILE A 144 0.27 -26.04 18.57
N ALA A 145 1.56 -26.35 18.68
CA ALA A 145 2.55 -25.39 19.17
C ALA A 145 2.70 -24.21 18.19
N PRO A 146 2.69 -22.95 18.67
CA PRO A 146 2.77 -21.78 17.80
C PRO A 146 4.11 -21.71 17.05
N PRO A 147 4.14 -21.05 15.86
CA PRO A 147 5.37 -20.83 15.13
C PRO A 147 6.20 -19.71 15.79
N ALA A 148 7.53 -19.80 15.68
CA ALA A 148 8.49 -18.77 16.11
C ALA A 148 9.40 -18.32 14.97
N CYS A 149 9.53 -19.14 13.93
CA CYS A 149 10.45 -18.95 12.81
C CYS A 149 9.71 -19.20 11.50
N TRP A 150 10.24 -18.69 10.37
CA TRP A 150 9.74 -19.03 9.05
C TRP A 150 9.78 -20.54 8.79
N ALA A 151 10.86 -21.18 9.22
CA ALA A 151 11.04 -22.63 9.04
C ALA A 151 9.95 -23.48 9.71
N ASP A 152 9.35 -23.00 10.80
CA ASP A 152 8.28 -23.72 11.49
C ASP A 152 7.06 -23.94 10.60
N LEU A 153 6.78 -22.99 9.69
CA LEU A 153 5.60 -23.03 8.83
C LEU A 153 5.59 -24.19 7.83
N ALA A 154 6.75 -24.79 7.57
CA ALA A 154 6.89 -26.00 6.74
C ALA A 154 6.55 -27.29 7.49
N ASP A 155 6.37 -27.26 8.82
CA ASP A 155 6.01 -28.42 9.61
C ASP A 155 4.58 -28.87 9.32
N ALA A 156 4.37 -30.18 9.14
CA ALA A 156 3.07 -30.79 8.85
C ALA A 156 1.99 -30.53 9.92
N ARG A 157 2.37 -30.09 11.14
CA ARG A 157 1.40 -29.67 12.17
C ARG A 157 0.54 -28.49 11.71
N PHE A 158 0.99 -27.70 10.72
CA PHE A 158 0.27 -26.59 10.14
C PHE A 158 -0.48 -26.94 8.85
N ALA A 159 -0.58 -28.22 8.47
CA ALA A 159 -1.26 -28.64 7.24
C ALA A 159 -2.70 -28.12 7.18
N GLY A 160 -2.99 -27.26 6.21
CA GLY A 160 -4.29 -26.60 6.02
C GLY A 160 -4.61 -25.49 7.04
N GLU A 161 -3.62 -25.07 7.85
CA GLU A 161 -3.81 -24.02 8.85
C GLU A 161 -3.22 -22.67 8.45
N ILE A 162 -2.54 -22.59 7.32
CA ILE A 162 -1.88 -21.35 6.88
C ILE A 162 -2.69 -20.71 5.78
N GLN A 163 -2.84 -19.38 5.85
CA GLN A 163 -3.32 -18.57 4.74
C GLN A 163 -2.32 -17.46 4.42
N VAL A 164 -2.07 -17.25 3.13
CA VAL A 164 -1.18 -16.22 2.60
C VAL A 164 -1.81 -15.55 1.39
N ALA A 165 -1.24 -14.41 0.95
CA ALA A 165 -1.69 -13.79 -0.29
C ALA A 165 -0.92 -14.33 -1.51
N ASN A 166 -1.47 -14.12 -2.70
CA ASN A 166 -0.82 -14.49 -3.97
C ASN A 166 0.13 -13.35 -4.41
N PRO A 167 1.42 -13.61 -4.67
CA PRO A 167 2.40 -12.58 -5.00
C PRO A 167 2.18 -11.91 -6.37
N ASN A 168 1.38 -12.50 -7.25
CA ASN A 168 1.01 -11.87 -8.52
C ASN A 168 0.09 -10.66 -8.31
N SER A 169 -0.82 -10.71 -7.33
CA SER A 169 -1.80 -9.66 -7.04
C SER A 169 -1.44 -8.80 -5.83
N SER A 170 -0.77 -9.38 -4.83
CA SER A 170 -0.44 -8.74 -3.55
C SER A 170 1.02 -8.28 -3.49
N GLY A 171 1.23 -7.00 -3.18
CA GLY A 171 2.55 -6.49 -2.84
C GLY A 171 3.11 -7.15 -1.58
N THR A 172 2.28 -7.36 -0.55
CA THR A 172 2.67 -8.05 0.70
C THR A 172 3.30 -9.43 0.43
N ALA A 173 2.65 -10.23 -0.41
CA ALA A 173 3.16 -11.56 -0.74
C ALA A 173 4.39 -11.50 -1.66
N TYR A 174 4.51 -10.46 -2.51
CA TYR A 174 5.74 -10.26 -3.25
C TYR A 174 6.90 -9.86 -2.31
N THR A 175 6.65 -8.99 -1.33
CA THR A 175 7.65 -8.66 -0.30
C THR A 175 8.05 -9.91 0.51
N GLU A 176 7.10 -10.83 0.80
CA GLU A 176 7.39 -12.13 1.42
C GLU A 176 8.33 -12.96 0.52
N LEU A 177 7.99 -13.16 -0.75
CA LEU A 177 8.81 -13.89 -1.72
C LEU A 177 10.24 -13.31 -1.80
N ALA A 178 10.35 -11.98 -1.97
CA ALA A 178 11.63 -11.29 -2.01
C ALA A 178 12.41 -11.40 -0.68
N THR A 179 11.72 -11.41 0.46
CA THR A 179 12.32 -11.61 1.79
C THR A 179 12.96 -12.99 1.90
N PHE A 180 12.24 -14.04 1.46
CA PHE A 180 12.78 -15.40 1.48
C PHE A 180 14.02 -15.52 0.60
N VAL A 181 13.98 -14.94 -0.60
CA VAL A 181 15.13 -14.94 -1.52
C VAL A 181 16.35 -14.24 -0.90
N GLN A 182 16.14 -13.11 -0.23
CA GLN A 182 17.22 -12.36 0.41
C GLN A 182 17.77 -13.05 1.67
N LEU A 183 16.92 -13.74 2.44
CA LEU A 183 17.34 -14.46 3.63
C LEU A 183 18.10 -15.74 3.32
N PHE A 184 17.67 -16.51 2.33
CA PHE A 184 18.10 -17.89 2.15
C PHE A 184 18.84 -18.13 0.82
N GLY A 185 18.85 -17.15 -0.08
CA GLY A 185 19.23 -17.36 -1.48
C GLY A 185 18.09 -17.98 -2.28
N GLU A 186 18.09 -17.76 -3.61
CA GLU A 186 16.91 -18.02 -4.43
C GLU A 186 16.46 -19.50 -4.42
N ASP A 187 17.38 -20.45 -4.61
CA ASP A 187 17.00 -21.87 -4.70
C ASP A 187 16.43 -22.40 -3.37
N GLU A 188 17.09 -22.09 -2.26
CA GLU A 188 16.62 -22.51 -0.94
C GLU A 188 15.30 -21.80 -0.56
N ALA A 189 15.11 -20.55 -0.98
CA ALA A 189 13.86 -19.80 -0.77
C ALA A 189 12.68 -20.53 -1.41
N PHE A 190 12.82 -20.98 -2.66
CA PHE A 190 11.73 -21.69 -3.36
C PHE A 190 11.46 -23.06 -2.77
N ILE A 191 12.48 -23.79 -2.32
CA ILE A 191 12.30 -25.05 -1.56
C ILE A 191 11.46 -24.80 -0.29
N ARG A 192 11.75 -23.74 0.46
CA ARG A 192 11.02 -23.39 1.69
C ARG A 192 9.60 -22.91 1.39
N LEU A 193 9.43 -22.05 0.40
CA LEU A 193 8.11 -21.56 -0.02
C LEU A 193 7.20 -22.69 -0.50
N ALA A 194 7.73 -23.65 -1.26
CA ALA A 194 6.98 -24.85 -1.68
C ALA A 194 6.58 -25.72 -0.46
N ALA A 195 7.49 -25.89 0.51
CA ALA A 195 7.19 -26.64 1.73
C ALA A 195 6.12 -25.94 2.60
N ILE A 196 6.16 -24.61 2.72
CA ILE A 196 5.11 -23.81 3.39
C ILE A 196 3.81 -23.89 2.58
N GLY A 197 3.90 -23.76 1.26
CA GLY A 197 2.77 -23.83 0.32
C GLY A 197 1.96 -25.12 0.46
N ALA A 198 2.62 -26.25 0.78
CA ALA A 198 1.93 -27.52 1.05
C ALA A 198 1.02 -27.47 2.29
N ASN A 199 1.22 -26.52 3.20
CA ASN A 199 0.41 -26.31 4.39
C ASN A 199 -0.63 -25.19 4.21
N VAL A 200 -0.61 -24.48 3.08
CA VAL A 200 -1.52 -23.36 2.79
C VAL A 200 -2.90 -23.88 2.39
N ASN A 201 -3.93 -23.35 3.02
CA ASN A 201 -5.33 -23.68 2.69
C ASN A 201 -5.89 -22.79 1.57
N SER A 202 -5.39 -21.56 1.43
CA SER A 202 -5.88 -20.62 0.41
C SER A 202 -4.88 -19.48 0.19
N TYR A 203 -4.80 -19.03 -1.07
CA TYR A 203 -4.08 -17.83 -1.47
C TYR A 203 -5.07 -16.70 -1.77
N THR A 204 -4.93 -15.56 -1.08
CA THR A 204 -5.84 -14.42 -1.23
C THR A 204 -5.30 -13.38 -2.21
N LYS A 205 -6.18 -12.53 -2.75
CA LYS A 205 -5.76 -11.41 -3.61
C LYS A 205 -5.16 -10.24 -2.83
N SER A 206 -5.69 -9.97 -1.63
CA SER A 206 -5.26 -8.87 -0.76
C SER A 206 -4.30 -9.35 0.31
N GLY A 207 -3.22 -8.60 0.56
CA GLY A 207 -2.20 -8.92 1.55
C GLY A 207 -2.70 -8.93 3.01
N SER A 208 -3.74 -8.14 3.34
CA SER A 208 -4.33 -8.11 4.68
C SER A 208 -5.42 -9.17 4.91
N ALA A 209 -5.91 -9.81 3.85
CA ALA A 209 -7.00 -10.79 3.97
C ALA A 209 -6.63 -12.02 4.81
N PRO A 210 -5.42 -12.59 4.74
CA PRO A 210 -5.02 -13.73 5.57
C PRO A 210 -5.11 -13.42 7.08
N SER A 211 -4.62 -12.25 7.51
CA SER A 211 -4.69 -11.85 8.92
C SER A 211 -6.13 -11.64 9.39
N LYS A 212 -7.00 -11.10 8.52
CA LYS A 212 -8.45 -10.99 8.80
C LYS A 212 -9.12 -12.36 8.92
N ALA A 213 -8.73 -13.33 8.09
CA ALA A 213 -9.21 -14.71 8.18
C ALA A 213 -8.76 -15.39 9.48
N ALA A 214 -7.48 -15.24 9.84
CA ALA A 214 -6.97 -15.75 11.11
C ALA A 214 -7.68 -15.12 12.32
N ALA A 215 -7.93 -13.80 12.28
CA ALA A 215 -8.69 -13.11 13.34
C ALA A 215 -10.10 -13.68 13.52
N ARG A 216 -10.80 -13.98 12.43
CA ARG A 216 -12.17 -14.54 12.44
C ARG A 216 -12.21 -16.05 12.72
N GLY A 217 -11.06 -16.71 12.85
CA GLY A 217 -11.02 -18.15 13.11
C GLY A 217 -11.22 -19.02 11.86
N GLU A 218 -11.03 -18.48 10.67
CA GLU A 218 -11.12 -19.21 9.39
C GLU A 218 -9.83 -19.97 9.07
N THR A 219 -8.71 -19.59 9.67
CA THR A 219 -7.40 -20.21 9.56
C THR A 219 -6.61 -20.05 10.86
N GLY A 220 -5.66 -20.94 11.12
CA GLY A 220 -4.85 -20.91 12.35
C GLY A 220 -3.70 -19.91 12.28
N VAL A 221 -3.11 -19.71 11.10
CA VAL A 221 -1.89 -18.92 10.90
C VAL A 221 -2.02 -18.06 9.63
N SER A 222 -1.43 -16.88 9.65
CA SER A 222 -1.30 -16.01 8.50
C SER A 222 0.09 -15.40 8.40
N ILE A 223 0.50 -15.08 7.15
CA ILE A 223 1.66 -14.24 6.85
C ILE A 223 1.15 -12.90 6.33
N GLY A 224 1.76 -11.80 6.75
CA GLY A 224 1.40 -10.45 6.33
C GLY A 224 2.21 -9.38 7.03
N PHE A 225 1.80 -8.14 6.93
CA PHE A 225 2.45 -7.05 7.66
C PHE A 225 1.95 -6.98 9.11
N MET A 226 2.87 -6.76 10.05
CA MET A 226 2.57 -6.75 11.49
C MET A 226 1.60 -5.64 11.88
N HIS A 227 1.61 -4.49 11.23
CA HIS A 227 0.70 -3.40 11.52
C HIS A 227 -0.79 -3.77 11.29
N ASP A 228 -1.09 -4.60 10.26
CA ASP A 228 -2.43 -5.13 10.01
C ASP A 228 -2.85 -6.11 11.11
N MET A 229 -1.90 -6.93 11.56
CA MET A 229 -2.11 -7.90 12.64
C MET A 229 -2.35 -7.19 13.98
N VAL A 230 -1.58 -6.13 14.26
CA VAL A 230 -1.74 -5.28 15.46
C VAL A 230 -3.13 -4.64 15.49
N LYS A 231 -3.62 -4.12 14.37
CA LYS A 231 -4.99 -3.57 14.25
C LYS A 231 -6.04 -4.57 14.74
N LEU A 232 -5.92 -5.81 14.30
CA LEU A 232 -6.85 -6.88 14.65
C LEU A 232 -6.72 -7.30 16.11
N ALA A 233 -5.49 -7.47 16.60
CA ALA A 233 -5.24 -7.79 18.01
C ALA A 233 -5.73 -6.67 18.94
N ALA A 234 -5.49 -5.41 18.62
CA ALA A 234 -5.98 -4.25 19.36
C ALA A 234 -7.52 -4.16 19.34
N SER A 235 -8.17 -4.68 18.30
CA SER A 235 -9.63 -4.80 18.21
C SER A 235 -10.20 -5.98 19.03
N GLY A 236 -9.35 -6.73 19.74
CA GLY A 236 -9.77 -7.80 20.67
C GLY A 236 -9.84 -9.19 20.03
N PHE A 237 -9.36 -9.37 18.80
CA PHE A 237 -9.24 -10.71 18.23
C PHE A 237 -8.09 -11.50 18.86
N PRO A 238 -8.20 -12.85 18.97
CA PRO A 238 -7.20 -13.69 19.64
C PRO A 238 -5.97 -13.94 18.77
N LEU A 239 -5.39 -12.87 18.23
CA LEU A 239 -4.18 -12.92 17.41
C LEU A 239 -2.93 -12.66 18.23
N MET A 240 -1.94 -13.51 18.05
CA MET A 240 -0.57 -13.33 18.53
C MET A 240 0.33 -13.05 17.34
N ILE A 241 1.22 -12.06 17.48
CA ILE A 241 2.10 -11.58 16.41
C ILE A 241 3.52 -12.02 16.71
N VAL A 242 4.19 -12.55 15.69
CA VAL A 242 5.55 -13.11 15.80
C VAL A 242 6.45 -12.46 14.76
N ALA A 243 7.55 -11.88 15.23
CA ALA A 243 8.69 -11.54 14.38
C ALA A 243 9.53 -12.82 14.18
N PRO A 244 9.70 -13.32 12.95
CA PRO A 244 10.38 -14.59 12.70
C PRO A 244 11.84 -14.56 13.13
N CYS A 245 12.30 -15.64 13.74
CA CYS A 245 13.61 -15.74 14.38
C CYS A 245 14.80 -15.60 13.41
N GLU A 246 14.62 -15.98 12.14
CA GLU A 246 15.65 -15.82 11.11
C GLU A 246 15.88 -14.35 10.73
N GLY A 247 14.92 -13.51 11.00
CA GLY A 247 14.79 -12.14 10.54
C GLY A 247 13.68 -12.01 9.50
N THR A 248 13.37 -10.79 9.10
CA THR A 248 12.27 -10.54 8.17
C THR A 248 12.52 -9.31 7.31
N GLY A 249 11.83 -9.25 6.18
CA GLY A 249 11.76 -8.06 5.34
C GLY A 249 10.71 -7.06 5.85
N TYR A 250 10.67 -5.95 5.17
CA TYR A 250 9.72 -4.88 5.46
C TYR A 250 9.29 -4.20 4.16
N GLU A 251 8.14 -3.57 4.18
CA GLU A 251 7.74 -2.65 3.13
C GLU A 251 8.16 -1.23 3.45
N VAL A 252 8.40 -0.45 2.40
CA VAL A 252 8.22 0.98 2.39
C VAL A 252 6.99 1.25 1.53
N GLY A 253 5.89 1.67 2.16
CA GLY A 253 4.70 2.10 1.42
C GLY A 253 4.99 3.38 0.67
N ALA A 254 4.39 3.56 -0.51
CA ALA A 254 4.80 4.64 -1.40
C ALA A 254 3.64 5.44 -1.99
N VAL A 255 3.99 6.60 -2.54
CA VAL A 255 3.10 7.44 -3.36
C VAL A 255 3.81 7.81 -4.66
N SER A 256 3.08 7.80 -5.78
CA SER A 256 3.58 8.15 -7.10
C SER A 256 2.52 8.93 -7.89
N ILE A 257 2.97 9.92 -8.68
CA ILE A 257 2.13 10.60 -9.69
C ILE A 257 2.27 9.82 -10.99
N ILE A 258 1.16 9.50 -11.62
CA ILE A 258 1.14 8.74 -12.88
C ILE A 258 1.63 9.63 -14.02
N GLU A 259 2.45 9.07 -14.93
CA GLU A 259 2.90 9.76 -16.13
C GLU A 259 1.70 10.12 -17.01
N GLY A 260 1.56 11.41 -17.35
CA GLY A 260 0.41 11.93 -18.08
C GLY A 260 -0.85 12.09 -17.23
N ALA A 261 -0.74 12.19 -15.91
CA ALA A 261 -1.82 12.59 -15.00
C ALA A 261 -2.52 13.86 -15.52
N ARG A 262 -3.85 13.86 -15.49
CA ARG A 262 -4.64 14.94 -16.07
C ARG A 262 -4.64 16.19 -15.21
N ASN A 263 -4.64 15.98 -13.89
CA ASN A 263 -4.67 17.02 -12.87
C ASN A 263 -3.35 16.99 -12.07
N PHE A 264 -2.24 17.34 -12.75
CA PHE A 264 -0.90 17.24 -12.18
C PHE A 264 -0.71 18.15 -10.96
N GLU A 265 -1.28 19.35 -10.95
CA GLU A 265 -1.18 20.29 -9.83
C GLU A 265 -1.87 19.73 -8.57
N ASP A 266 -3.07 19.16 -8.71
CA ASP A 266 -3.78 18.51 -7.61
C ASP A 266 -3.10 17.19 -7.18
N ALA A 267 -2.49 16.46 -8.12
CA ALA A 267 -1.69 15.28 -7.82
C ALA A 267 -0.45 15.64 -6.99
N GLN A 268 0.22 16.76 -7.30
CA GLN A 268 1.32 17.29 -6.48
C GLN A 268 0.83 17.71 -5.10
N ALA A 269 -0.31 18.42 -5.02
CA ALA A 269 -0.91 18.82 -3.75
C ALA A 269 -1.25 17.60 -2.88
N TRP A 270 -1.76 16.51 -3.49
CA TRP A 270 -1.99 15.24 -2.78
C TRP A 270 -0.69 14.65 -2.23
N VAL A 271 0.38 14.60 -3.03
CA VAL A 271 1.68 14.07 -2.56
C VAL A 271 2.22 14.91 -1.41
N GLU A 272 2.21 16.24 -1.52
CA GLU A 272 2.65 17.14 -0.46
C GLU A 272 1.84 16.93 0.83
N PHE A 273 0.51 16.86 0.70
CA PHE A 273 -0.42 16.56 1.80
C PHE A 273 -0.09 15.21 2.47
N ALA A 274 0.10 14.15 1.69
CA ALA A 274 0.39 12.80 2.20
C ALA A 274 1.75 12.70 2.93
N LEU A 275 2.69 13.60 2.65
CA LEU A 275 4.02 13.64 3.29
C LEU A 275 4.05 14.51 4.56
N ARG A 276 2.99 15.22 4.89
CA ARG A 276 2.91 16.07 6.08
C ARG A 276 2.88 15.24 7.36
N ALA A 277 3.57 15.73 8.39
CA ALA A 277 3.65 15.08 9.70
C ALA A 277 2.27 14.95 10.37
N ASP A 278 1.47 16.04 10.36
CA ASP A 278 0.13 16.06 10.96
C ASP A 278 -0.83 15.09 10.27
N ILE A 279 -0.71 14.90 8.96
CA ILE A 279 -1.52 13.95 8.19
C ILE A 279 -1.10 12.50 8.47
N GLN A 280 0.21 12.22 8.45
CA GLN A 280 0.71 10.87 8.74
C GLN A 280 0.41 10.44 10.18
N SER A 281 0.39 11.39 11.14
CA SER A 281 0.02 11.14 12.53
C SER A 281 -1.45 10.73 12.72
N ARG A 282 -2.29 10.86 11.69
CA ARG A 282 -3.71 10.51 11.73
C ARG A 282 -3.99 9.04 11.39
N ALA A 283 -3.03 8.31 10.82
CA ALA A 283 -3.22 6.91 10.44
C ALA A 283 -3.83 6.03 11.57
N PRO A 284 -3.43 6.19 12.85
CA PRO A 284 -4.02 5.45 13.97
C PRO A 284 -5.51 5.71 14.22
N GLU A 285 -6.09 6.82 13.74
CA GLU A 285 -7.54 7.08 13.82
C GLU A 285 -8.36 5.99 13.11
N THR A 286 -7.75 5.30 12.15
CA THR A 286 -8.34 4.19 11.39
C THR A 286 -7.79 2.82 11.79
N GLY A 287 -6.96 2.77 12.83
CA GLY A 287 -6.23 1.57 13.23
C GLY A 287 -5.10 1.20 12.27
N SER A 288 -4.57 2.17 11.52
CA SER A 288 -3.40 1.97 10.66
C SER A 288 -2.13 2.29 11.45
N TYR A 289 -1.39 1.24 11.81
CA TYR A 289 -0.26 1.30 12.74
C TYR A 289 1.11 1.16 12.03
N GLN A 290 1.21 1.58 10.77
CA GLN A 290 2.47 1.71 10.06
C GLN A 290 3.35 2.80 10.69
N VAL A 291 4.66 2.65 10.56
CA VAL A 291 5.61 3.69 10.99
C VAL A 291 5.63 4.81 9.95
N PRO A 292 5.30 6.06 10.31
CA PRO A 292 5.26 7.18 9.37
C PRO A 292 6.65 7.53 8.83
N SER A 293 6.69 8.04 7.60
CA SER A 293 7.95 8.46 6.95
C SER A 293 8.44 9.84 7.38
N ASN A 294 7.55 10.73 7.80
CA ASN A 294 7.94 12.07 8.24
C ASN A 294 8.52 12.01 9.67
N SER A 295 9.73 12.51 9.84
CA SER A 295 10.45 12.44 11.12
C SER A 295 9.81 13.25 12.27
N ASN A 296 8.84 14.12 11.94
CA ASN A 296 8.08 14.91 12.90
C ASN A 296 6.67 14.33 13.17
N ALA A 297 6.29 13.24 12.49
CA ALA A 297 5.01 12.60 12.73
C ALA A 297 5.03 11.79 14.02
N GLU A 298 3.88 11.72 14.69
CA GLU A 298 3.70 10.89 15.89
C GLU A 298 3.59 9.43 15.49
N VAL A 299 4.38 8.57 16.15
CA VAL A 299 4.29 7.11 16.00
C VAL A 299 3.33 6.60 17.07
N ALA A 300 2.31 5.84 16.67
CA ALA A 300 1.37 5.26 17.61
C ALA A 300 2.08 4.25 18.55
N PRO A 301 1.68 4.19 19.84
CA PRO A 301 2.26 3.22 20.78
C PRO A 301 2.02 1.76 20.36
N GLU A 302 0.98 1.50 19.58
CA GLU A 302 0.65 0.18 19.02
C GLU A 302 1.51 -0.19 17.82
N SER A 303 2.15 0.78 17.17
CA SER A 303 2.99 0.52 15.98
C SER A 303 4.13 -0.44 16.33
N PRO A 304 4.41 -1.44 15.49
CA PRO A 304 5.56 -2.32 15.69
C PRO A 304 6.87 -1.51 15.77
N ASP A 305 7.64 -1.74 16.83
CA ASP A 305 8.96 -1.14 16.96
C ASP A 305 9.95 -1.82 15.99
N LEU A 306 10.15 -1.21 14.83
CA LEU A 306 11.03 -1.73 13.79
C LEU A 306 12.49 -1.88 14.28
N ALA A 307 12.92 -1.12 15.28
CA ALA A 307 14.28 -1.22 15.82
C ALA A 307 14.49 -2.47 16.68
N SER A 308 13.39 -3.03 17.22
CA SER A 308 13.43 -4.28 18.01
C SER A 308 13.30 -5.54 17.15
N ILE A 309 12.94 -5.40 15.87
CA ILE A 309 12.76 -6.50 14.92
C ILE A 309 14.06 -6.74 14.15
N LYS A 310 14.46 -7.99 13.96
CA LYS A 310 15.59 -8.34 13.13
C LYS A 310 15.24 -8.17 11.65
N LEU A 311 15.30 -6.93 11.16
CA LEU A 311 15.05 -6.61 9.75
C LEU A 311 16.29 -6.98 8.90
N ILE A 312 16.04 -7.46 7.67
CA ILE A 312 17.08 -7.56 6.64
C ILE A 312 17.36 -6.16 6.04
N ASP A 313 18.53 -6.00 5.45
CA ASP A 313 18.81 -4.85 4.56
C ASP A 313 18.14 -5.12 3.20
N TYR A 314 16.85 -4.73 3.12
CA TYR A 314 16.01 -5.06 1.96
C TYR A 314 16.45 -4.27 0.72
N ASP A 315 16.87 -4.96 -0.31
CA ASP A 315 17.36 -4.38 -1.58
C ASP A 315 16.19 -3.96 -2.49
N PHE A 316 15.64 -2.78 -2.21
CA PHE A 316 14.56 -2.20 -3.02
C PHE A 316 14.96 -1.98 -4.47
N ALA A 317 16.23 -1.70 -4.78
CA ALA A 317 16.68 -1.47 -6.16
C ALA A 317 16.59 -2.76 -6.99
N THR A 318 17.05 -3.89 -6.44
CA THR A 318 17.00 -5.18 -7.13
C THR A 318 15.56 -5.73 -7.19
N TYR A 319 14.85 -5.76 -6.06
CA TYR A 319 13.53 -6.40 -5.98
C TYR A 319 12.38 -5.49 -6.46
N GLY A 320 12.62 -4.19 -6.56
CA GLY A 320 11.75 -3.22 -7.24
C GLY A 320 12.02 -3.08 -8.74
N SER A 321 12.71 -4.03 -9.38
CA SER A 321 12.92 -4.06 -10.83
C SER A 321 11.93 -4.98 -11.54
N SER A 322 11.54 -4.59 -12.76
CA SER A 322 10.63 -5.38 -13.62
C SER A 322 11.18 -6.76 -13.93
N GLU A 323 12.47 -6.86 -14.23
CA GLU A 323 13.14 -8.13 -14.56
C GLU A 323 13.10 -9.11 -13.40
N THR A 324 13.52 -8.66 -12.20
CA THR A 324 13.53 -9.51 -11.01
C THR A 324 12.13 -9.96 -10.63
N ARG A 325 11.16 -9.03 -10.63
CA ARG A 325 9.77 -9.39 -10.31
C ARG A 325 9.21 -10.41 -11.29
N ALA A 326 9.38 -10.20 -12.59
CA ALA A 326 8.84 -11.11 -13.61
C ALA A 326 9.45 -12.52 -13.46
N ARG A 327 10.75 -12.61 -13.23
CA ARG A 327 11.47 -13.87 -13.05
C ARG A 327 11.02 -14.61 -11.79
N LEU A 328 10.93 -13.92 -10.65
CA LEU A 328 10.52 -14.53 -9.39
C LEU A 328 9.06 -14.97 -9.41
N LEU A 329 8.15 -14.19 -10.01
CA LEU A 329 6.76 -14.58 -10.14
C LEU A 329 6.57 -15.78 -11.07
N ALA A 330 7.28 -15.82 -12.20
CA ALA A 330 7.24 -16.98 -13.09
C ALA A 330 7.71 -18.26 -12.39
N ARG A 331 8.79 -18.16 -11.60
CA ARG A 331 9.30 -19.28 -10.81
C ARG A 331 8.31 -19.68 -9.71
N TRP A 332 7.67 -18.71 -9.05
CA TRP A 332 6.64 -18.99 -8.04
C TRP A 332 5.45 -19.72 -8.64
N ASP A 333 4.97 -19.31 -9.81
CA ASP A 333 3.86 -19.97 -10.53
C ASP A 333 4.18 -21.42 -10.87
N GLU A 334 5.46 -21.73 -11.22
CA GLU A 334 5.91 -23.07 -11.58
C GLU A 334 6.17 -23.98 -10.37
N GLU A 335 6.84 -23.47 -9.32
CA GLU A 335 7.37 -24.30 -8.24
C GLU A 335 6.49 -24.31 -6.97
N VAL A 336 5.74 -23.24 -6.72
CA VAL A 336 4.86 -23.09 -5.54
C VAL A 336 3.40 -23.17 -5.98
N GLY A 337 3.01 -22.22 -6.83
CA GLY A 337 1.70 -22.12 -7.48
C GLY A 337 0.53 -21.92 -6.51
N ASP A 338 -0.59 -21.47 -7.06
CA ASP A 338 -1.89 -21.48 -6.37
C ASP A 338 -2.68 -22.69 -6.85
N PRO A 339 -2.96 -23.69 -6.00
CA PRO A 339 -3.73 -24.87 -6.41
C PRO A 339 -5.18 -24.54 -6.82
N ASN A 340 -5.68 -23.33 -6.49
CA ASN A 340 -7.02 -22.86 -6.82
C ASN A 340 -7.02 -21.43 -7.40
N PRO A 341 -6.43 -21.20 -8.59
CA PRO A 341 -6.18 -19.84 -9.11
C PRO A 341 -7.45 -19.03 -9.46
N GLN A 342 -8.66 -19.54 -9.17
CA GLN A 342 -9.95 -18.92 -9.52
C GLN A 342 -10.79 -18.46 -8.31
N GLN A 343 -10.24 -18.40 -7.11
CA GLN A 343 -10.97 -17.87 -5.94
C GLN A 343 -10.73 -16.39 -5.70
#